data_c5272c600039a61c160e5e00e10ed542
#
_entry.id   c5272c600039a61c160e5e00e10ed542
#
_cell.length_a   1.000
_cell.length_b   1.000
_cell.length_c   1.000
_cell.angle_alpha   90.00
_cell.angle_beta   90.00
_cell.angle_gamma   90.00
#
_symmetry.space_group_name_H-M   'P 1'
#
loop_
_entity.id
_entity.type
_entity.pdbx_description
1 polymer ?
#
loop_
_entity_poly.entity_id
_entity_poly.type
_entity_poly.pdbx_seq_one_letter_code
_entity_poly.pdbx_strand_id
1 'polypeptide(L)'
;MTCIVGFMEKDKVYIGGDSAGVAGLDVTVRGDEKVFVNGEFIFGFTSSFRMGNILRYNFIPPMRKEGLTDLEFLHGDFIDGIMAILAKKKFAKVENNEAIGGAFLFGYRGKLYFIDSDFQLGT
;
A
#
# COMPACT_ATOMS: atom_id res chain seq x y z
N MET A 1 -4.89 15.70 -5.54
CA MET A 1 -4.79 14.66 -6.58
C MET A 1 -3.41 14.02 -6.54
N THR A 2 -3.35 12.71 -6.65
CA THR A 2 -2.11 11.97 -6.62
C THR A 2 -1.97 11.14 -7.87
N CYS A 3 -0.79 11.12 -8.45
CA CYS A 3 -0.47 10.26 -9.58
C CYS A 3 0.59 9.26 -9.16
N ILE A 4 0.24 7.98 -9.14
CA ILE A 4 1.17 6.88 -8.92
C ILE A 4 1.13 5.98 -10.14
N VAL A 5 2.29 5.64 -10.67
CA VAL A 5 2.42 4.73 -11.79
C VAL A 5 3.33 3.58 -11.42
N GLY A 6 2.98 2.39 -11.88
CA GLY A 6 3.81 1.22 -11.68
C GLY A 6 3.86 0.38 -12.93
N PHE A 7 4.98 -0.28 -13.16
CA PHE A 7 5.12 -1.24 -14.25
C PHE A 7 6.13 -2.32 -13.90
N MET A 8 6.03 -3.44 -14.61
CA MET A 8 6.95 -4.57 -14.46
C MET A 8 7.74 -4.75 -15.74
N GLU A 9 9.02 -5.09 -15.58
CA GLU A 9 9.88 -5.48 -16.69
C GLU A 9 10.88 -6.53 -16.21
N LYS A 10 10.87 -7.73 -16.80
CA LYS A 10 11.81 -8.81 -16.50
C LYS A 10 11.99 -9.06 -15.00
N ASP A 11 10.90 -9.33 -14.30
CA ASP A 11 10.89 -9.60 -12.86
C ASP A 11 11.34 -8.41 -11.97
N LYS A 12 11.31 -7.20 -12.52
CA LYS A 12 11.55 -5.96 -11.77
C LYS A 12 10.29 -5.12 -11.74
N VAL A 13 10.07 -4.49 -10.59
CA VAL A 13 8.93 -3.59 -10.39
C VAL A 13 9.45 -2.17 -10.25
N TYR A 14 8.84 -1.26 -10.98
CA TYR A 14 9.13 0.17 -10.92
C TYR A 14 7.87 0.91 -10.49
N ILE A 15 7.97 1.72 -9.46
CA ILE A 15 6.85 2.56 -9.00
C ILE A 15 7.36 4.00 -8.90
N GLY A 16 6.63 4.91 -9.52
CA GLY A 16 6.92 6.32 -9.46
C GLY A 16 5.71 7.12 -9.01
N GLY A 17 5.93 8.26 -8.41
CA GLY A 17 4.85 9.11 -7.94
C GLY A 17 5.25 10.57 -7.89
N ASP A 18 4.25 11.44 -7.82
CA ASP A 18 4.48 12.85 -7.59
C ASP A 18 4.63 13.17 -6.10
N SER A 19 4.98 14.40 -5.77
CA SER A 19 5.12 14.87 -4.38
C SER A 19 4.11 15.97 -4.03
N ALA A 20 3.10 16.19 -4.88
CA ALA A 20 2.11 17.23 -4.63
C ALA A 20 1.02 16.73 -3.69
N GLY A 21 0.66 17.54 -2.71
CA GLY A 21 -0.54 17.38 -1.92
C GLY A 21 -1.57 18.39 -2.41
N VAL A 22 -2.79 17.94 -2.70
CA VAL A 22 -3.85 18.80 -3.21
C VAL A 22 -5.08 18.67 -2.31
N ALA A 23 -5.57 19.80 -1.85
CA ALA A 23 -6.81 19.88 -1.08
C ALA A 23 -7.65 21.03 -1.65
N GLY A 24 -8.72 20.71 -2.36
CA GLY A 24 -9.53 21.72 -3.05
C GLY A 24 -8.73 22.43 -4.11
N LEU A 25 -8.57 23.77 -3.97
CA LEU A 25 -7.80 24.58 -4.88
C LEU A 25 -6.34 24.79 -4.40
N ASP A 26 -5.99 24.27 -3.24
CA ASP A 26 -4.64 24.42 -2.69
C ASP A 26 -3.75 23.27 -3.14
N VAL A 27 -2.55 23.62 -3.58
CA VAL A 27 -1.52 22.66 -3.95
C VAL A 27 -0.31 22.89 -3.07
N THR A 28 0.14 21.85 -2.39
CA THR A 28 1.32 21.89 -1.54
C THR A 28 2.33 20.87 -2.03
N VAL A 29 3.60 21.30 -2.18
CA VAL A 29 4.69 20.35 -2.45
C VAL A 29 5.21 19.88 -1.10
N ARG A 30 5.14 18.58 -0.87
CA ARG A 30 5.51 17.97 0.40
C ARG A 30 6.86 17.28 0.31
N GLY A 31 7.56 17.24 1.45
CA GLY A 31 8.77 16.44 1.58
C GLY A 31 8.52 14.94 1.76
N ASP A 32 7.27 14.55 2.09
CA ASP A 32 6.90 13.15 2.25
C ASP A 32 6.85 12.45 0.89
N GLU A 33 7.55 11.36 0.76
CA GLU A 33 7.53 10.58 -0.49
C GLU A 33 6.30 9.68 -0.52
N LYS A 34 5.67 9.57 -1.69
CA LYS A 34 4.53 8.68 -1.91
C LYS A 34 4.95 7.27 -2.33
N VAL A 35 6.23 7.05 -2.54
CA VAL A 35 6.83 5.76 -2.88
C VAL A 35 7.92 5.46 -1.87
N PHE A 36 7.93 4.25 -1.34
CA PHE A 36 8.94 3.84 -0.35
C PHE A 36 9.13 2.33 -0.36
N VAL A 37 10.26 1.91 0.20
CA VAL A 37 10.57 0.49 0.39
C VAL A 37 10.37 0.13 1.85
N ASN A 38 9.73 -1.00 2.10
CA ASN A 38 9.56 -1.55 3.43
C ASN A 38 9.78 -3.07 3.37
N GLY A 39 10.91 -3.52 3.88
CA GLY A 39 11.31 -4.94 3.80
C GLY A 39 11.49 -5.38 2.35
N GLU A 40 10.81 -6.44 1.97
CA GLU A 40 10.84 -6.97 0.60
C GLU A 40 9.81 -6.32 -0.32
N PHE A 41 9.13 -5.28 0.16
CA PHE A 41 8.04 -4.63 -0.56
C PHE A 41 8.41 -3.21 -0.96
N ILE A 42 7.92 -2.79 -2.12
CA ILE A 42 7.93 -1.39 -2.52
C ILE A 42 6.47 -0.93 -2.62
N PHE A 43 6.15 0.22 -2.04
CA PHE A 43 4.80 0.75 -1.98
C PHE A 43 4.69 2.09 -2.67
N GLY A 44 3.53 2.33 -3.29
CA GLY A 44 3.13 3.65 -3.77
C GLY A 44 1.68 3.89 -3.38
N PHE A 45 1.39 4.98 -2.70
CA PHE A 45 0.05 5.25 -2.22
C PHE A 45 -0.58 6.46 -2.90
N THR A 46 -1.91 6.45 -3.01
CA THR A 46 -2.66 7.49 -3.70
C THR A 46 -3.63 8.25 -2.82
N SER A 47 -4.16 7.63 -1.80
CA SER A 47 -5.32 8.15 -1.08
C SER A 47 -4.98 9.08 0.05
N SER A 48 -3.95 8.79 0.82
CA SER A 48 -3.71 9.48 2.08
C SER A 48 -2.26 9.40 2.49
N PHE A 49 -1.66 10.55 2.83
CA PHE A 49 -0.34 10.57 3.44
C PHE A 49 -0.32 9.85 4.78
N ARG A 50 -1.43 9.92 5.52
CA ARG A 50 -1.55 9.21 6.81
C ARG A 50 -1.39 7.71 6.62
N MET A 51 -2.11 7.13 5.65
CA MET A 51 -2.00 5.71 5.33
C MET A 51 -0.58 5.35 4.88
N GLY A 52 -0.01 6.14 3.98
CA GLY A 52 1.34 5.90 3.48
C GLY A 52 2.38 5.92 4.58
N ASN A 53 2.30 6.87 5.49
CA ASN A 53 3.25 6.94 6.60
C ASN A 53 3.06 5.84 7.63
N ILE A 54 1.84 5.35 7.85
CA ILE A 54 1.61 4.17 8.68
C ILE A 54 2.28 2.95 8.06
N LEU A 55 2.11 2.75 6.76
CA LEU A 55 2.73 1.62 6.06
C LEU A 55 4.25 1.74 6.02
N ARG A 56 4.78 2.95 5.93
CA ARG A 56 6.23 3.18 5.89
C ARG A 56 6.90 2.95 7.25
N TYR A 57 6.32 3.48 8.32
CA TYR A 57 7.01 3.56 9.62
C TYR A 57 6.47 2.60 10.68
N ASN A 58 5.22 2.19 10.58
CA ASN A 58 4.58 1.39 11.61
C ASN A 58 4.28 -0.06 11.18
N PHE A 59 4.19 -0.31 9.87
CA PHE A 59 3.91 -1.64 9.37
C PHE A 59 5.18 -2.48 9.30
N ILE A 60 5.15 -3.65 9.91
CA ILE A 60 6.22 -4.64 9.81
C ILE A 60 5.65 -5.80 9.01
N PRO A 61 6.11 -6.02 7.76
CA PRO A 61 5.59 -7.12 6.95
C PRO A 61 5.81 -8.46 7.65
N PRO A 62 4.79 -9.33 7.69
CA PRO A 62 4.96 -10.65 8.30
C PRO A 62 5.91 -11.52 7.47
N MET A 63 6.56 -12.47 8.12
CA MET A 63 7.37 -13.46 7.41
C MET A 63 6.45 -14.42 6.67
N ARG A 64 6.81 -14.72 5.42
CA ARG A 64 6.08 -15.71 4.64
C ARG A 64 6.33 -17.10 5.22
N LYS A 65 5.24 -17.82 5.49
CA LYS A 65 5.32 -19.19 5.98
C LYS A 65 5.76 -20.12 4.85
N GLU A 66 6.53 -21.14 5.20
CA GLU A 66 6.99 -22.13 4.25
C GLU A 66 5.81 -22.85 3.57
N GLY A 67 5.92 -23.09 2.28
CA GLY A 67 4.91 -23.80 1.51
C GLY A 67 3.79 -22.93 0.94
N LEU A 68 3.73 -21.64 1.26
CA LEU A 68 2.72 -20.75 0.68
C LEU A 68 3.18 -20.20 -0.65
N THR A 69 2.25 -20.08 -1.60
CA THR A 69 2.50 -19.33 -2.83
C THR A 69 2.46 -17.84 -2.53
N ASP A 70 2.95 -17.01 -3.47
CA ASP A 70 2.90 -15.56 -3.31
C ASP A 70 1.47 -15.06 -3.09
N LEU A 71 0.51 -15.55 -3.88
CA LEU A 71 -0.89 -15.13 -3.76
C LEU A 71 -1.52 -15.58 -2.44
N GLU A 72 -1.20 -16.79 -1.98
CA GLU A 72 -1.70 -17.27 -0.69
C GLU A 72 -1.19 -16.41 0.46
N PHE A 73 0.10 -16.07 0.43
CA PHE A 73 0.69 -15.20 1.44
C PHE A 73 0.08 -13.79 1.40
N LEU A 74 -0.04 -13.21 0.20
CA LEU A 74 -0.53 -11.83 0.04
C LEU A 74 -2.00 -11.70 0.42
N HIS A 75 -2.85 -12.67 0.06
CA HIS A 75 -4.27 -12.65 0.43
C HIS A 75 -4.51 -13.02 1.91
N GLY A 76 -3.55 -13.62 2.56
CA GLY A 76 -3.64 -14.04 3.95
C GLY A 76 -2.88 -13.11 4.90
N ASP A 77 -1.73 -13.56 5.36
CA ASP A 77 -0.96 -12.89 6.41
C ASP A 77 -0.58 -11.45 6.07
N PHE A 78 -0.25 -11.16 4.82
CA PHE A 78 0.14 -9.81 4.41
C PHE A 78 -1.03 -8.82 4.54
N ILE A 79 -2.17 -9.14 3.94
CA ILE A 79 -3.36 -8.28 4.01
C ILE A 79 -3.87 -8.17 5.46
N ASP A 80 -3.87 -9.27 6.20
CA ASP A 80 -4.30 -9.26 7.59
C ASP A 80 -3.42 -8.33 8.43
N GLY A 81 -2.12 -8.33 8.17
CA GLY A 81 -1.18 -7.42 8.84
C GLY A 81 -1.45 -5.96 8.52
N ILE A 82 -1.73 -5.65 7.26
CA ILE A 82 -2.07 -4.28 6.85
C ILE A 82 -3.37 -3.82 7.50
N MET A 83 -4.42 -4.65 7.44
CA MET A 83 -5.70 -4.33 8.06
C MET A 83 -5.54 -4.08 9.56
N ALA A 84 -4.76 -4.91 10.24
CA ALA A 84 -4.53 -4.80 11.67
C ALA A 84 -3.83 -3.48 12.04
N ILE A 85 -2.77 -3.09 11.32
CA ILE A 85 -2.05 -1.86 11.65
C ILE A 85 -2.86 -0.61 11.32
N LEU A 86 -3.61 -0.61 10.23
CA LEU A 86 -4.46 0.52 9.87
C LEU A 86 -5.61 0.68 10.86
N ALA A 87 -6.20 -0.42 11.33
CA ALA A 87 -7.23 -0.38 12.36
C ALA A 87 -6.68 0.09 13.70
N LYS A 88 -5.50 -0.42 14.10
CA LYS A 88 -4.83 0.00 15.35
C LYS A 88 -4.53 1.49 15.37
N LYS A 89 -4.16 2.06 14.23
CA LYS A 89 -3.88 3.50 14.09
C LYS A 89 -5.14 4.31 13.78
N LYS A 90 -6.31 3.69 13.81
CA LYS A 90 -7.61 4.30 13.57
C LYS A 90 -7.78 4.95 12.20
N PHE A 91 -7.03 4.47 11.21
CA PHE A 91 -7.22 4.90 9.84
C PHE A 91 -8.34 4.13 9.15
N ALA A 92 -8.30 2.77 9.24
CA ALA A 92 -9.32 1.93 8.63
C ALA A 92 -10.59 1.94 9.45
N LYS A 93 -11.73 1.85 8.76
CA LYS A 93 -13.06 1.82 9.35
C LYS A 93 -13.75 0.50 9.01
N VAL A 94 -14.75 0.13 9.79
CA VAL A 94 -15.68 -0.93 9.43
C VAL A 94 -17.04 -0.29 9.23
N GLU A 95 -17.58 -0.38 8.01
CA GLU A 95 -18.89 0.12 7.66
C GLU A 95 -19.68 -1.01 7.03
N ASN A 96 -20.93 -1.24 7.47
CA ASN A 96 -21.78 -2.31 6.95
C ASN A 96 -21.08 -3.69 6.97
N ASN A 97 -20.27 -3.96 8.01
CA ASN A 97 -19.46 -5.16 8.17
C ASN A 97 -18.32 -5.30 7.15
N GLU A 98 -17.96 -4.22 6.46
CA GLU A 98 -16.81 -4.19 5.55
C GLU A 98 -15.71 -3.30 6.12
N ALA A 99 -14.47 -3.76 6.04
CA ALA A 99 -13.30 -2.95 6.40
C ALA A 99 -12.95 -2.05 5.22
N ILE A 100 -12.77 -0.75 5.49
CA ILE A 100 -12.47 0.24 4.46
C ILE A 100 -11.16 0.95 4.81
N GLY A 101 -10.25 0.97 3.88
CA GLY A 101 -8.97 1.68 3.99
C GLY A 101 -8.72 2.59 2.80
N GLY A 102 -7.48 2.75 2.41
CA GLY A 102 -7.07 3.50 1.23
C GLY A 102 -6.51 2.59 0.14
N ALA A 103 -6.40 3.13 -1.07
CA ALA A 103 -5.87 2.38 -2.21
C ALA A 103 -4.35 2.61 -2.36
N PHE A 104 -3.62 1.59 -2.76
CA PHE A 104 -2.19 1.71 -2.99
C PHE A 104 -1.68 0.60 -3.93
N LEU A 105 -0.52 0.88 -4.54
CA LEU A 105 0.24 -0.11 -5.32
C LEU A 105 1.36 -0.68 -4.48
N PHE A 106 1.72 -1.92 -4.74
CA PHE A 106 2.95 -2.46 -4.16
C PHE A 106 3.59 -3.49 -5.08
N GLY A 107 4.90 -3.65 -4.92
CA GLY A 107 5.67 -4.67 -5.61
C GLY A 107 6.22 -5.68 -4.62
N TYR A 108 6.18 -6.94 -4.99
CA TYR A 108 6.70 -8.03 -4.18
C TYR A 108 7.25 -9.12 -5.10
N ARG A 109 8.52 -9.48 -4.90
CA ARG A 109 9.20 -10.53 -5.65
C ARG A 109 9.07 -10.40 -7.16
N GLY A 110 9.29 -9.18 -7.67
CA GLY A 110 9.30 -8.88 -9.09
C GLY A 110 7.92 -8.75 -9.74
N LYS A 111 6.85 -8.71 -8.96
CA LYS A 111 5.48 -8.56 -9.46
C LYS A 111 4.79 -7.36 -8.84
N LEU A 112 3.94 -6.72 -9.64
CA LEU A 112 3.19 -5.55 -9.24
C LEU A 112 1.76 -5.95 -8.87
N TYR A 113 1.29 -5.41 -7.76
CA TYR A 113 -0.06 -5.63 -7.24
C TYR A 113 -0.69 -4.31 -6.85
N PHE A 114 -2.01 -4.30 -6.72
CA PHE A 114 -2.68 -3.16 -6.11
C PHE A 114 -3.67 -3.64 -5.04
N ILE A 115 -3.95 -2.76 -4.09
CA ILE A 115 -4.96 -2.99 -3.07
C ILE A 115 -5.97 -1.88 -3.15
N ASP A 116 -7.24 -2.25 -3.25
CA ASP A 116 -8.35 -1.32 -3.29
C ASP A 116 -8.78 -0.90 -1.88
N SER A 117 -9.67 0.07 -1.78
CA SER A 117 -10.10 0.61 -0.49
C SER A 117 -10.81 -0.42 0.40
N ASP A 118 -11.33 -1.50 -0.17
CA ASP A 118 -11.95 -2.61 0.57
C ASP A 118 -10.96 -3.72 0.92
N PHE A 119 -9.66 -3.47 0.78
CA PHE A 119 -8.57 -4.43 1.00
C PHE A 119 -8.55 -5.60 0.02
N GLN A 120 -9.19 -5.45 -1.14
CA GLN A 120 -9.12 -6.46 -2.18
C GLN A 120 -7.83 -6.32 -2.99
N LEU A 121 -7.06 -7.41 -3.06
CA LEU A 121 -5.85 -7.47 -3.85
C LEU A 121 -6.19 -7.66 -5.33
N GLY A 122 -5.49 -6.93 -6.20
CA GLY A 122 -5.56 -7.10 -7.65
C GLY A 122 -4.17 -7.24 -8.26
N THR A 123 -4.13 -7.81 -9.43
CA THR A 123 -2.87 -8.01 -10.18
C THR A 123 -2.86 -7.29 -11.50
#